data_ebbb41d9658fbf361c8f33dd05887383
#
_entry.id   ebbb41d9658fbf361c8f33dd05887383
#
_cell.length_a   1.000
_cell.length_b   1.000
_cell.length_c   1.000
_cell.angle_alpha   90.00
_cell.angle_beta   90.00
_cell.angle_gamma   90.00
#
_symmetry.space_group_name_H-M   'P 1'
#
loop_
_entity.id
_entity.type
_entity.pdbx_description
1 polymer ?
#
loop_
_entity_poly.entity_id
_entity_poly.type
_entity_poly.pdbx_seq_one_letter_code
_entity_poly.pdbx_strand_id
1 'polypeptide(L)'
;STIYYQDNVVNENKSGNEVEKEMVEWEKKYKKYQNQPQPRITDIKVDVDLFPEERNFIAKGTYTLKNKTKVAITNLYINHSGETEVSFNVKNKVISKDTIYNFDIYKLEKPLLPGASIEMKFVKKNKPNTLFTDNSPVIYNGTFINNSMFPSIGYSDQGELTDDDVRKKYGLKPKDRMPSPTDTIARKNTYISNDSDWVTFETTVSTAGDQTAIAPGYLTKKWTKDGRNYFH
;
A
#
# COMPACT_ATOMS: atom_id res chain seq x y z
N SER A 1 -3.74 1.56 9.70
CA SER A 1 -4.08 2.87 9.16
C SER A 1 -3.09 3.97 9.54
N THR A 2 -2.86 4.27 10.78
CA THR A 2 -1.70 5.08 11.23
C THR A 2 -0.37 4.38 10.91
N ILE A 3 -0.41 3.09 10.69
CA ILE A 3 0.71 2.19 10.42
C ILE A 3 1.40 2.52 9.09
N TYR A 4 0.65 2.84 8.02
CA TYR A 4 1.25 3.10 6.70
C TYR A 4 2.20 4.31 6.74
N TYR A 5 1.79 5.36 7.42
CA TYR A 5 2.61 6.56 7.56
C TYR A 5 3.73 6.38 8.58
N GLN A 6 3.46 5.66 9.66
CA GLN A 6 4.46 5.37 10.68
C GLN A 6 5.63 4.54 10.13
N ASP A 7 5.35 3.53 9.30
CA ASP A 7 6.41 2.70 8.71
C ASP A 7 7.31 3.47 7.73
N ASN A 8 6.79 4.51 7.11
CA ASN A 8 7.56 5.34 6.18
C ASN A 8 8.36 6.47 6.86
N VAL A 9 7.91 6.93 8.01
CA VAL A 9 8.42 8.15 8.65
C VAL A 9 9.15 7.86 9.97
N VAL A 10 8.75 6.83 10.70
CA VAL A 10 9.29 6.52 12.03
C VAL A 10 10.70 5.92 12.00
N ASN A 11 11.15 5.41 10.86
CA ASN A 11 12.45 4.75 10.73
C ASN A 11 13.68 5.69 10.78
N GLU A 12 13.49 6.99 10.91
CA GLU A 12 14.59 7.96 10.94
C GLU A 12 14.77 8.68 12.30
N ASN A 13 14.37 8.09 13.41
CA ASN A 13 14.50 8.69 14.76
C ASN A 13 13.85 10.08 14.88
N LYS A 14 12.71 10.31 14.22
CA LYS A 14 12.01 11.59 14.28
C LYS A 14 11.20 11.74 15.56
N SER A 15 11.14 12.95 16.10
CA SER A 15 10.26 13.27 17.22
C SER A 15 8.78 13.18 16.82
N GLY A 16 7.89 13.00 17.79
CA GLY A 16 6.43 12.97 17.54
C GLY A 16 5.93 14.23 16.83
N ASN A 17 6.51 15.40 17.12
CA ASN A 17 6.15 16.67 16.46
C ASN A 17 6.59 16.70 14.99
N GLU A 18 7.73 16.11 14.66
CA GLU A 18 8.20 16.04 13.28
C GLU A 18 7.31 15.11 12.45
N VAL A 19 6.89 13.99 13.02
CA VAL A 19 5.94 13.06 12.37
C VAL A 19 4.60 13.76 12.10
N GLU A 20 4.05 14.48 13.08
CA GLU A 20 2.81 15.24 12.91
C GLU A 20 2.93 16.28 11.78
N LYS A 21 4.03 17.04 11.74
CA LYS A 21 4.27 18.04 10.68
C LYS A 21 4.32 17.39 9.30
N GLU A 22 4.97 16.27 9.16
CA GLU A 22 5.05 15.56 7.89
C GLU A 22 3.69 15.02 7.44
N MET A 23 2.89 14.49 8.36
CA MET A 23 1.52 14.07 8.07
C MET A 23 0.66 15.24 7.58
N VAL A 24 0.81 16.41 8.21
CA VAL A 24 0.11 17.65 7.82
C VAL A 24 0.53 18.09 6.42
N GLU A 25 1.81 18.12 6.13
CA GLU A 25 2.33 18.53 4.84
C GLU A 25 1.91 17.58 3.72
N TRP A 26 1.94 16.28 3.99
CA TRP A 26 1.43 15.27 3.08
C TRP A 26 -0.06 15.49 2.77
N GLU A 27 -0.89 15.69 3.80
CA GLU A 27 -2.31 15.96 3.61
C GLU A 27 -2.53 17.24 2.80
N LYS A 28 -1.89 18.34 3.16
CA LYS A 28 -2.01 19.61 2.43
C LYS A 28 -1.59 19.51 0.96
N LYS A 29 -0.59 18.69 0.68
CA LYS A 29 -0.06 18.52 -0.68
C LYS A 29 -0.93 17.63 -1.56
N TYR A 30 -1.49 16.56 -1.00
CA TYR A 30 -2.10 15.48 -1.79
C TYR A 30 -3.60 15.29 -1.60
N LYS A 31 -4.22 15.89 -0.60
CA LYS A 31 -5.68 15.77 -0.39
C LYS A 31 -6.51 16.22 -1.58
N LYS A 32 -6.00 17.13 -2.39
CA LYS A 32 -6.64 17.57 -3.64
C LYS A 32 -6.94 16.43 -4.61
N TYR A 33 -6.28 15.29 -4.48
CA TYR A 33 -6.49 14.12 -5.33
C TYR A 33 -7.47 13.10 -4.73
N GLN A 34 -8.01 13.36 -3.54
CA GLN A 34 -8.88 12.42 -2.81
C GLN A 34 -10.08 11.95 -3.63
N ASN A 35 -10.69 12.84 -4.39
CA ASN A 35 -11.92 12.56 -5.15
C ASN A 35 -11.65 12.23 -6.63
N GLN A 36 -10.40 12.14 -7.03
CA GLN A 36 -10.06 11.73 -8.39
C GLN A 36 -10.41 10.26 -8.61
N PRO A 37 -11.06 9.93 -9.75
CA PRO A 37 -11.37 8.54 -10.04
C PRO A 37 -10.11 7.71 -10.16
N GLN A 38 -10.10 6.57 -9.48
CA GLN A 38 -8.96 5.64 -9.47
C GLN A 38 -9.45 4.21 -9.69
N PRO A 39 -8.63 3.38 -10.33
CA PRO A 39 -8.95 1.98 -10.49
C PRO A 39 -8.87 1.26 -9.14
N ARG A 40 -9.53 0.11 -9.06
CA ARG A 40 -9.46 -0.78 -7.91
C ARG A 40 -8.59 -1.98 -8.19
N ILE A 41 -7.91 -2.44 -7.16
CA ILE A 41 -7.13 -3.68 -7.21
C ILE A 41 -8.12 -4.84 -7.13
N THR A 42 -8.13 -5.71 -8.13
CA THR A 42 -8.98 -6.91 -8.17
C THR A 42 -8.21 -8.20 -7.95
N ASP A 43 -6.95 -8.22 -8.34
CA ASP A 43 -6.08 -9.38 -8.20
C ASP A 43 -4.70 -8.96 -7.73
N ILE A 44 -4.13 -9.72 -6.81
CA ILE A 44 -2.79 -9.52 -6.27
C ILE A 44 -2.03 -10.83 -6.36
N LYS A 45 -0.86 -10.78 -7.00
CA LYS A 45 0.12 -11.87 -6.97
C LYS A 45 1.42 -11.31 -6.44
N VAL A 46 1.96 -11.88 -5.38
CA VAL A 46 3.20 -11.44 -4.76
C VAL A 46 4.13 -12.61 -4.52
N ASP A 47 5.37 -12.45 -4.94
CA ASP A 47 6.48 -13.34 -4.61
C ASP A 47 7.40 -12.63 -3.63
N VAL A 48 7.63 -13.23 -2.48
CA VAL A 48 8.48 -12.69 -1.42
C VAL A 48 9.65 -13.62 -1.18
N ASP A 49 10.86 -13.11 -1.33
CA ASP A 49 12.10 -13.78 -0.98
C ASP A 49 12.63 -13.22 0.34
N LEU A 50 12.67 -14.06 1.36
CA LEU A 50 13.18 -13.70 2.68
C LEU A 50 14.66 -14.04 2.80
N PHE A 51 15.44 -13.10 3.29
CA PHE A 51 16.86 -13.26 3.60
C PHE A 51 17.09 -12.96 5.10
N PRO A 52 16.74 -13.92 5.99
CA PRO A 52 16.74 -13.67 7.44
C PRO A 52 18.11 -13.31 8.00
N GLU A 53 19.19 -13.90 7.49
CA GLU A 53 20.55 -13.62 7.94
C GLU A 53 20.97 -12.17 7.60
N GLU A 54 20.52 -11.67 6.47
CA GLU A 54 20.78 -10.29 6.02
C GLU A 54 19.73 -9.32 6.56
N ARG A 55 18.72 -9.81 7.28
CA ARG A 55 17.56 -9.05 7.74
C ARG A 55 16.92 -8.26 6.61
N ASN A 56 16.71 -8.92 5.49
CA ASN A 56 16.23 -8.32 4.25
C ASN A 56 15.14 -9.16 3.59
N PHE A 57 14.36 -8.53 2.73
CA PHE A 57 13.47 -9.24 1.82
C PHE A 57 13.37 -8.51 0.48
N ILE A 58 12.98 -9.25 -0.55
CA ILE A 58 12.60 -8.72 -1.86
C ILE A 58 11.19 -9.19 -2.16
N ALA A 59 10.28 -8.27 -2.42
CA ALA A 59 8.92 -8.56 -2.84
C ALA A 59 8.71 -8.09 -4.27
N LYS A 60 8.20 -9.00 -5.11
CA LYS A 60 7.79 -8.71 -6.48
C LYS A 60 6.31 -9.01 -6.61
N GLY A 61 5.54 -8.04 -7.07
CA GLY A 61 4.11 -8.19 -7.15
C GLY A 61 3.53 -7.72 -8.47
N THR A 62 2.35 -8.24 -8.77
CA THR A 62 1.51 -7.82 -9.88
C THR A 62 0.10 -7.58 -9.36
N TYR A 63 -0.42 -6.39 -9.63
CA TYR A 63 -1.79 -6.03 -9.38
C TYR A 63 -2.56 -5.97 -10.69
N THR A 64 -3.76 -6.50 -10.71
CA THR A 64 -4.75 -6.16 -11.74
C THR A 64 -5.54 -4.97 -11.24
N LEU A 65 -5.53 -3.89 -12.02
CA LEU A 65 -6.24 -2.65 -11.72
C LEU A 65 -7.41 -2.51 -12.69
N LYS A 66 -8.64 -2.49 -12.16
CA LYS A 66 -9.86 -2.37 -12.95
C LYS A 66 -10.52 -1.02 -12.70
N ASN A 67 -10.91 -0.34 -13.77
CA ASN A 67 -11.72 0.86 -13.67
C ASN A 67 -13.18 0.48 -13.42
N LYS A 68 -13.62 0.58 -12.18
CA LYS A 68 -15.00 0.34 -11.74
C LYS A 68 -15.82 1.62 -11.68
N THR A 69 -15.26 2.73 -12.08
CA THR A 69 -15.96 4.02 -12.18
C THR A 69 -16.70 4.16 -13.52
N LYS A 70 -17.51 5.19 -13.65
CA LYS A 70 -18.24 5.49 -14.88
C LYS A 70 -17.48 6.42 -15.82
N VAL A 71 -16.29 6.84 -15.47
CA VAL A 71 -15.48 7.79 -16.24
C VAL A 71 -14.12 7.18 -16.58
N ALA A 72 -13.50 7.67 -17.65
CA ALA A 72 -12.17 7.27 -18.02
C ALA A 72 -11.14 7.78 -17.00
N ILE A 73 -10.12 6.98 -16.73
CA ILE A 73 -9.04 7.32 -15.79
C ILE A 73 -7.76 7.54 -16.59
N THR A 74 -7.18 8.73 -16.45
CA THR A 74 -5.93 9.08 -17.13
C THR A 74 -4.74 9.10 -16.16
N ASN A 75 -4.95 9.59 -14.93
CA ASN A 75 -3.89 9.71 -13.93
C ASN A 75 -4.02 8.63 -12.87
N LEU A 76 -2.89 8.02 -12.54
CA LEU A 76 -2.78 7.04 -11.45
C LEU A 76 -1.93 7.63 -10.33
N TYR A 77 -2.43 7.55 -9.13
CA TYR A 77 -1.76 7.99 -7.91
C TYR A 77 -1.33 6.77 -7.11
N ILE A 78 -0.03 6.61 -6.95
CA ILE A 78 0.56 5.42 -6.32
C ILE A 78 1.27 5.84 -5.04
N ASN A 79 0.83 5.25 -3.93
CA ASN A 79 1.55 5.35 -2.66
C ASN A 79 2.39 4.11 -2.46
N HIS A 80 3.62 4.30 -2.01
CA HIS A 80 4.49 3.17 -1.69
C HIS A 80 5.34 3.47 -0.46
N SER A 81 5.93 2.44 0.12
CA SER A 81 6.88 2.56 1.22
C SER A 81 8.29 2.26 0.73
N GLY A 82 9.27 3.05 1.21
CA GLY A 82 10.68 2.83 0.89
C GLY A 82 10.98 2.77 -0.61
N GLU A 83 12.02 2.03 -0.98
CA GLU A 83 12.39 1.83 -2.38
C GLU A 83 11.44 0.83 -3.04
N THR A 84 10.59 1.35 -3.89
CA THR A 84 9.65 0.56 -4.67
C THR A 84 9.70 1.02 -6.12
N GLU A 85 9.96 0.10 -7.02
CA GLU A 85 9.88 0.34 -8.46
C GLU A 85 8.52 -0.11 -8.95
N VAL A 86 7.85 0.74 -9.71
CA VAL A 86 6.51 0.49 -10.25
C VAL A 86 6.53 0.61 -11.76
N SER A 87 5.87 -0.31 -12.44
CA SER A 87 5.68 -0.29 -13.89
C SER A 87 4.28 -0.77 -14.26
N PHE A 88 3.82 -0.38 -15.44
CA PHE A 88 2.51 -0.75 -15.98
C PHE A 88 2.67 -1.45 -17.32
N ASN A 89 1.74 -2.35 -17.66
CA ASN A 89 1.73 -3.05 -18.94
C ASN A 89 1.19 -2.19 -20.10
N VAL A 90 0.95 -0.91 -19.87
CA VAL A 90 0.47 0.07 -20.84
C VAL A 90 1.41 1.27 -20.87
N LYS A 91 1.46 1.97 -22.00
CA LYS A 91 2.28 3.18 -22.16
C LYS A 91 1.82 4.28 -21.20
N ASN A 92 2.79 4.87 -20.51
CA ASN A 92 2.54 5.89 -19.50
C ASN A 92 3.75 6.82 -19.37
N LYS A 93 3.54 7.95 -18.71
CA LYS A 93 4.59 8.89 -18.35
C LYS A 93 4.55 9.12 -16.84
N VAL A 94 5.73 9.22 -16.24
CA VAL A 94 5.87 9.71 -14.88
C VAL A 94 5.65 11.22 -14.87
N ILE A 95 4.63 11.68 -14.16
CA ILE A 95 4.35 13.10 -13.97
C ILE A 95 5.13 13.65 -12.78
N SER A 96 5.16 12.90 -11.69
CA SER A 96 5.81 13.30 -10.45
C SER A 96 6.22 12.08 -9.64
N LYS A 97 7.40 12.14 -9.03
CA LYS A 97 7.86 11.19 -8.02
C LYS A 97 8.28 11.97 -6.79
N ASP A 98 7.51 11.83 -5.73
CA ASP A 98 7.83 12.43 -4.44
C ASP A 98 8.60 11.41 -3.58
N THR A 99 9.89 11.62 -3.44
CA THR A 99 10.76 10.73 -2.66
C THR A 99 10.67 10.97 -1.16
N ILE A 100 10.06 12.07 -0.73
CA ILE A 100 9.85 12.39 0.69
C ILE A 100 8.61 11.66 1.21
N TYR A 101 7.49 11.79 0.48
CA TYR A 101 6.20 11.21 0.89
C TYR A 101 5.87 9.91 0.16
N ASN A 102 6.71 9.48 -0.78
CA ASN A 102 6.52 8.26 -1.57
C ASN A 102 5.15 8.23 -2.27
N PHE A 103 4.81 9.35 -2.88
CA PHE A 103 3.59 9.53 -3.65
C PHE A 103 3.94 9.85 -5.10
N ASP A 104 3.62 8.92 -6.01
CA ASP A 104 3.96 9.02 -7.41
C ASP A 104 2.71 9.24 -8.26
N ILE A 105 2.84 10.04 -9.30
CA ILE A 105 1.76 10.31 -10.25
C ILE A 105 2.20 9.85 -11.63
N TYR A 106 1.39 9.00 -12.25
CA TYR A 106 1.59 8.48 -13.60
C TYR A 106 0.43 8.91 -14.49
N LYS A 107 0.74 9.28 -15.73
CA LYS A 107 -0.26 9.59 -16.75
C LYS A 107 -0.28 8.48 -17.79
N LEU A 108 -1.43 7.86 -17.99
CA LEU A 108 -1.63 6.88 -19.05
C LEU A 108 -1.69 7.58 -20.41
N GLU A 109 -1.05 7.03 -21.43
CA GLU A 109 -1.14 7.54 -22.80
C GLU A 109 -2.55 7.41 -23.34
N LYS A 110 -3.17 6.24 -23.13
CA LYS A 110 -4.58 6.01 -23.44
C LYS A 110 -5.35 5.92 -22.12
N PRO A 111 -6.43 6.68 -21.96
CA PRO A 111 -7.25 6.58 -20.76
C PRO A 111 -7.75 5.15 -20.50
N LEU A 112 -7.78 4.77 -19.25
CA LEU A 112 -8.38 3.50 -18.83
C LEU A 112 -9.90 3.67 -18.81
N LEU A 113 -10.57 3.03 -19.77
CA LEU A 113 -12.02 3.14 -19.92
C LEU A 113 -12.77 2.40 -18.81
N PRO A 114 -14.03 2.79 -18.52
CA PRO A 114 -14.87 2.06 -17.57
C PRO A 114 -14.93 0.56 -17.89
N GLY A 115 -14.71 -0.27 -16.89
CA GLY A 115 -14.69 -1.73 -17.03
C GLY A 115 -13.37 -2.33 -17.55
N ALA A 116 -12.46 -1.51 -18.06
CA ALA A 116 -11.17 -1.99 -18.54
C ALA A 116 -10.20 -2.23 -17.37
N SER A 117 -9.21 -3.09 -17.60
CA SER A 117 -8.17 -3.44 -16.64
C SER A 117 -6.78 -3.26 -17.22
N ILE A 118 -5.84 -2.94 -16.36
CA ILE A 118 -4.40 -2.93 -16.64
C ILE A 118 -3.67 -3.68 -15.55
N GLU A 119 -2.41 -4.02 -15.79
CA GLU A 119 -1.53 -4.61 -14.80
C GLU A 119 -0.49 -3.60 -14.31
N MET A 120 -0.29 -3.57 -13.01
CA MET A 120 0.80 -2.87 -12.35
C MET A 120 1.76 -3.89 -11.75
N LYS A 121 3.03 -3.76 -12.05
CA LYS A 121 4.09 -4.55 -11.42
C LYS A 121 4.90 -3.69 -10.48
N PHE A 122 5.31 -4.26 -9.37
CA PHE A 122 6.21 -3.59 -8.44
C PHE A 122 7.31 -4.52 -7.95
N VAL A 123 8.44 -3.92 -7.61
CA VAL A 123 9.56 -4.56 -6.92
C VAL A 123 9.89 -3.72 -5.71
N LYS A 124 9.77 -4.31 -4.54
CA LYS A 124 10.12 -3.67 -3.27
C LYS A 124 11.32 -4.37 -2.66
N LYS A 125 12.33 -3.59 -2.32
CA LYS A 125 13.49 -4.03 -1.54
C LYS A 125 13.46 -3.37 -0.19
N ASN A 126 13.61 -4.17 0.86
CA ASN A 126 13.71 -3.64 2.20
C ASN A 126 15.17 -3.42 2.57
N LYS A 127 15.48 -2.24 3.14
CA LYS A 127 16.81 -1.99 3.70
C LYS A 127 16.95 -2.68 5.06
N PRO A 128 18.11 -3.29 5.37
CA PRO A 128 18.39 -3.74 6.73
C PRO A 128 18.09 -2.62 7.72
N ASN A 129 17.47 -2.91 8.84
CA ASN A 129 17.07 -2.02 9.93
C ASN A 129 15.68 -1.36 9.86
N THR A 130 14.92 -1.50 8.79
CA THR A 130 13.60 -0.87 8.73
C THR A 130 12.45 -1.76 9.20
N LEU A 131 12.59 -3.08 9.11
CA LEU A 131 11.56 -4.05 9.52
C LEU A 131 11.98 -4.96 10.67
N PHE A 132 13.25 -4.95 10.99
CA PHE A 132 13.82 -5.85 11.96
C PHE A 132 14.31 -5.07 13.17
N THR A 133 13.40 -4.48 13.92
CA THR A 133 13.72 -4.12 15.29
C THR A 133 13.86 -5.41 16.09
N ASP A 134 14.75 -5.44 17.06
CA ASP A 134 15.11 -6.62 17.86
C ASP A 134 13.91 -7.34 18.52
N ASN A 135 12.73 -6.74 18.49
CA ASN A 135 11.48 -7.25 19.04
C ASN A 135 10.41 -7.57 17.99
N SER A 136 10.77 -7.71 16.72
CA SER A 136 9.78 -7.99 15.68
C SER A 136 9.68 -9.48 15.38
N PRO A 137 8.82 -10.24 16.08
CA PRO A 137 8.47 -11.61 15.71
C PRO A 137 7.71 -11.68 14.39
N VAL A 138 7.40 -10.53 13.82
CA VAL A 138 6.57 -10.30 12.64
C VAL A 138 7.07 -11.06 11.42
N ILE A 139 8.37 -11.25 11.30
CA ILE A 139 9.00 -11.92 10.17
C ILE A 139 8.74 -13.43 10.20
N TYR A 140 8.68 -13.99 11.38
CA TYR A 140 8.49 -15.42 11.56
C TYR A 140 7.04 -15.84 11.60
N ASN A 141 6.10 -14.90 11.80
CA ASN A 141 4.68 -15.18 12.03
C ASN A 141 3.77 -14.86 10.84
N GLY A 142 4.31 -14.52 9.68
CA GLY A 142 3.51 -14.21 8.48
C GLY A 142 2.69 -12.93 8.55
N THR A 143 2.71 -12.22 9.68
CA THR A 143 1.99 -10.95 9.86
C THR A 143 2.69 -9.77 9.19
N PHE A 144 3.89 -9.99 8.68
CA PHE A 144 4.65 -8.94 8.01
C PHE A 144 4.16 -8.68 6.57
N ILE A 145 3.44 -9.61 5.98
CA ILE A 145 2.75 -9.38 4.71
C ILE A 145 1.44 -8.68 5.02
N ASN A 146 1.52 -7.46 5.49
CA ASN A 146 0.35 -6.61 5.61
C ASN A 146 0.25 -5.67 4.41
N ASN A 147 -0.95 -5.21 4.12
CA ASN A 147 -1.22 -4.35 2.98
C ASN A 147 -0.45 -3.01 3.02
N SER A 148 0.06 -2.60 4.17
CA SER A 148 0.83 -1.36 4.33
C SER A 148 2.23 -1.42 3.73
N MET A 149 2.76 -2.62 3.48
CA MET A 149 4.10 -2.82 2.91
C MET A 149 4.11 -2.77 1.39
N PHE A 150 2.96 -2.94 0.76
CA PHE A 150 2.80 -2.97 -0.68
C PHE A 150 2.22 -1.66 -1.20
N PRO A 151 2.44 -1.31 -2.48
CA PRO A 151 1.87 -0.12 -3.06
C PRO A 151 0.35 -0.08 -2.92
N SER A 152 -0.19 1.11 -2.74
CA SER A 152 -1.64 1.36 -2.74
C SER A 152 -2.00 2.42 -3.77
N ILE A 153 -3.27 2.45 -4.16
CA ILE A 153 -3.79 3.29 -5.22
C ILE A 153 -4.64 4.41 -4.64
N GLY A 154 -4.36 5.64 -5.07
CA GLY A 154 -5.14 6.81 -4.70
C GLY A 154 -4.75 7.42 -3.34
N TYR A 155 -5.32 8.58 -3.06
CA TYR A 155 -5.16 9.22 -1.76
C TYR A 155 -6.04 8.53 -0.72
N SER A 156 -5.45 8.16 0.40
CA SER A 156 -6.18 7.58 1.53
C SER A 156 -6.21 8.55 2.71
N ASP A 157 -7.41 8.88 3.18
CA ASP A 157 -7.62 9.70 4.39
C ASP A 157 -7.19 8.99 5.68
N GLN A 158 -6.92 7.70 5.62
CA GLN A 158 -6.41 6.93 6.75
C GLN A 158 -5.00 7.35 7.18
N GLY A 159 -4.25 8.02 6.31
CA GLY A 159 -2.95 8.62 6.63
C GLY A 159 -3.05 9.98 7.31
N GLU A 160 -4.24 10.54 7.50
CA GLU A 160 -4.46 11.84 8.10
C GLU A 160 -4.45 11.77 9.64
N LEU A 161 -4.04 12.89 10.26
CA LEU A 161 -4.18 13.05 11.70
C LEU A 161 -5.66 12.93 12.12
N THR A 162 -5.93 12.23 13.20
CA THR A 162 -7.30 11.94 13.66
C THR A 162 -7.77 12.83 14.80
N ASP A 163 -6.84 13.41 15.58
CA ASP A 163 -7.15 14.29 16.71
C ASP A 163 -7.51 15.70 16.20
N ASP A 164 -8.75 16.12 16.43
CA ASP A 164 -9.23 17.41 15.96
C ASP A 164 -8.49 18.59 16.59
N ASP A 165 -8.03 18.49 17.83
CA ASP A 165 -7.25 19.55 18.48
C ASP A 165 -5.87 19.69 17.84
N VAL A 166 -5.22 18.58 17.52
CA VAL A 166 -3.96 18.58 16.78
C VAL A 166 -4.17 19.12 15.37
N ARG A 167 -5.23 18.73 14.69
CA ARG A 167 -5.57 19.25 13.38
C ARG A 167 -5.77 20.77 13.40
N LYS A 168 -6.50 21.27 14.38
CA LYS A 168 -6.71 22.71 14.57
C LYS A 168 -5.39 23.47 14.79
N LYS A 169 -4.47 22.91 15.57
CA LYS A 169 -3.14 23.49 15.81
C LYS A 169 -2.39 23.76 14.50
N TYR A 170 -2.56 22.91 13.49
CA TYR A 170 -1.92 23.02 12.18
C TYR A 170 -2.80 23.71 11.12
N GLY A 171 -3.95 24.23 11.49
CA GLY A 171 -4.86 24.91 10.57
C GLY A 171 -5.66 23.98 9.67
N LEU A 172 -5.76 22.70 10.03
CA LEU A 172 -6.57 21.72 9.34
C LEU A 172 -8.00 21.73 9.84
N LYS A 173 -8.94 21.42 8.95
CA LYS A 173 -10.34 21.21 9.33
C LYS A 173 -10.48 19.95 10.18
N PRO A 174 -11.50 19.86 11.04
CA PRO A 174 -11.83 18.62 11.72
C PRO A 174 -11.96 17.48 10.72
N LYS A 175 -11.50 16.28 11.10
CA LYS A 175 -11.61 15.14 10.23
C LYS A 175 -13.07 14.68 10.12
N ASP A 176 -13.52 14.42 8.88
CA ASP A 176 -14.83 13.83 8.64
C ASP A 176 -14.89 12.48 9.34
N ARG A 177 -15.81 12.37 10.28
CA ARG A 177 -16.03 11.12 11.02
C ARG A 177 -16.88 10.18 10.19
N MET A 178 -16.69 8.87 10.39
CA MET A 178 -17.62 7.90 9.86
C MET A 178 -19.05 8.27 10.29
N PRO A 179 -20.03 8.23 9.36
CA PRO A 179 -21.42 8.50 9.69
C PRO A 179 -21.91 7.56 10.79
N SER A 180 -22.83 8.07 11.63
CA SER A 180 -23.47 7.26 12.66
C SER A 180 -24.06 5.97 12.07
N PRO A 181 -24.04 4.84 12.80
CA PRO A 181 -24.71 3.61 12.38
C PRO A 181 -26.19 3.75 12.00
N THR A 182 -26.82 4.85 12.40
CA THR A 182 -28.21 5.18 12.09
C THR A 182 -28.40 5.91 10.77
N ASP A 183 -27.33 6.40 10.15
CA ASP A 183 -27.39 7.12 8.87
C ASP A 183 -27.30 6.13 7.71
N THR A 184 -28.46 5.71 7.22
CA THR A 184 -28.57 4.74 6.10
C THR A 184 -28.16 5.33 4.74
N ILE A 185 -28.21 6.64 4.57
CA ILE A 185 -27.81 7.31 3.32
C ILE A 185 -26.30 7.41 3.24
N ALA A 186 -25.68 7.84 4.33
CA ALA A 186 -24.23 7.92 4.39
C ALA A 186 -23.58 6.52 4.38
N ARG A 187 -24.24 5.49 4.89
CA ARG A 187 -23.80 4.10 4.76
C ARG A 187 -23.69 3.61 3.33
N LYS A 188 -24.53 4.11 2.43
CA LYS A 188 -24.45 3.77 1.00
C LYS A 188 -23.26 4.42 0.30
N ASN A 189 -22.74 5.49 0.86
CA ASN A 189 -21.61 6.24 0.32
C ASN A 189 -20.30 5.99 1.06
N THR A 190 -20.34 5.26 2.17
CA THR A 190 -19.13 4.90 2.89
C THR A 190 -18.41 3.75 2.21
N TYR A 191 -17.11 3.79 2.31
CA TYR A 191 -16.14 2.81 1.83
C TYR A 191 -16.48 1.34 2.14
N ILE A 192 -17.23 1.10 3.21
CA ILE A 192 -17.72 -0.24 3.59
C ILE A 192 -19.00 -0.60 2.81
N SER A 193 -19.46 0.27 1.91
CA SER A 193 -20.59 -0.04 1.10
C SER A 193 -20.28 -1.24 0.20
N ASN A 194 -21.00 -2.24 0.40
CA ASN A 194 -21.53 -3.34 -0.42
C ASN A 194 -20.75 -3.83 -1.65
N ASP A 195 -19.80 -3.10 -2.17
CA ASP A 195 -18.77 -3.55 -3.09
C ASP A 195 -17.53 -3.96 -2.31
N SER A 196 -17.71 -4.91 -1.41
CA SER A 196 -16.60 -5.73 -0.97
C SER A 196 -16.14 -6.50 -2.19
N ASP A 197 -15.38 -5.81 -3.03
CA ASP A 197 -14.73 -6.43 -4.17
C ASP A 197 -13.83 -7.51 -3.65
N TRP A 198 -14.16 -8.72 -3.99
CA TRP A 198 -13.31 -9.85 -3.70
C TRP A 198 -11.99 -9.63 -4.41
N VAL A 199 -10.95 -9.40 -3.64
CA VAL A 199 -9.59 -9.33 -4.15
C VAL A 199 -9.02 -10.74 -4.12
N THR A 200 -8.67 -11.25 -5.29
CA THR A 200 -7.93 -12.51 -5.38
C THR A 200 -6.51 -12.26 -4.92
N PHE A 201 -6.06 -12.99 -3.91
CA PHE A 201 -4.73 -12.85 -3.37
C PHE A 201 -3.97 -14.16 -3.49
N GLU A 202 -2.80 -14.11 -4.15
CA GLU A 202 -1.92 -15.24 -4.34
C GLU A 202 -0.51 -14.85 -3.92
N THR A 203 0.08 -15.61 -3.01
CA THR A 203 1.41 -15.32 -2.47
C THR A 203 2.31 -16.54 -2.53
N THR A 204 3.55 -16.34 -2.94
CA THR A 204 4.64 -17.31 -2.85
C THR A 204 5.75 -16.71 -1.99
N VAL A 205 6.17 -17.45 -0.96
CA VAL A 205 7.24 -17.02 -0.06
C VAL A 205 8.39 -18.01 -0.14
N SER A 206 9.60 -17.50 -0.31
CA SER A 206 10.83 -18.29 -0.21
C SER A 206 11.65 -17.85 1.00
N THR A 207 12.29 -18.81 1.65
CA THR A 207 13.15 -18.56 2.80
C THR A 207 14.32 -19.54 2.84
N ALA A 208 15.29 -19.32 3.73
CA ALA A 208 16.41 -20.23 3.92
C ALA A 208 15.96 -21.65 4.29
N GLY A 209 16.76 -22.67 3.94
CA GLY A 209 16.37 -24.08 3.99
C GLY A 209 16.04 -24.64 5.38
N ASP A 210 16.43 -23.97 6.45
CA ASP A 210 16.15 -24.35 7.84
C ASP A 210 14.93 -23.63 8.45
N GLN A 211 14.24 -22.80 7.67
CA GLN A 211 13.13 -21.96 8.16
C GLN A 211 11.83 -22.29 7.45
N THR A 212 10.73 -22.06 8.16
CA THR A 212 9.37 -22.17 7.62
C THR A 212 8.77 -20.78 7.47
N ALA A 213 8.30 -20.47 6.26
CA ALA A 213 7.57 -19.24 5.99
C ALA A 213 6.08 -19.46 6.23
N ILE A 214 5.45 -18.50 6.89
CA ILE A 214 4.00 -18.47 7.12
C ILE A 214 3.44 -17.22 6.43
N ALA A 215 2.50 -17.42 5.50
CA ALA A 215 1.77 -16.36 4.82
C ALA A 215 0.28 -16.44 5.14
N PRO A 216 -0.47 -15.33 5.09
CA PRO A 216 -1.93 -15.38 5.21
C PRO A 216 -2.53 -16.25 4.09
N GLY A 217 -3.46 -17.13 4.45
CA GLY A 217 -4.13 -18.00 3.49
C GLY A 217 -3.83 -19.48 3.67
N TYR A 218 -4.27 -20.28 2.71
CA TYR A 218 -4.04 -21.72 2.73
C TYR A 218 -2.77 -22.08 1.97
N LEU A 219 -1.94 -22.93 2.56
CA LEU A 219 -0.78 -23.49 1.87
C LEU A 219 -1.25 -24.44 0.77
N THR A 220 -1.00 -24.09 -0.49
CA THR A 220 -1.36 -24.91 -1.66
C THR A 220 -0.19 -25.71 -2.21
N LYS A 221 1.03 -25.18 -2.11
CA LYS A 221 2.26 -25.82 -2.58
C LYS A 221 3.44 -25.55 -1.65
N LYS A 222 4.31 -26.53 -1.55
CA LYS A 222 5.60 -26.42 -0.87
C LYS A 222 6.65 -27.11 -1.73
N TRP A 223 7.80 -26.47 -1.96
CA TRP A 223 8.91 -27.06 -2.69
C TRP A 223 10.25 -26.45 -2.26
N THR A 224 11.34 -27.11 -2.64
CA THR A 224 12.71 -26.63 -2.40
C THR A 224 13.42 -26.45 -3.74
N LYS A 225 14.10 -25.35 -3.90
CA LYS A 225 14.90 -25.03 -5.08
C LYS A 225 16.13 -24.22 -4.66
N ASP A 226 17.32 -24.62 -5.17
CA ASP A 226 18.57 -23.90 -4.89
C ASP A 226 18.84 -23.68 -3.39
N GLY A 227 18.52 -24.67 -2.56
CA GLY A 227 18.68 -24.61 -1.10
C GLY A 227 17.68 -23.72 -0.36
N ARG A 228 16.65 -23.24 -1.03
CA ARG A 228 15.58 -22.42 -0.44
C ARG A 228 14.25 -23.14 -0.41
N ASN A 229 13.48 -22.91 0.63
CA ASN A 229 12.12 -23.42 0.76
C ASN A 229 11.12 -22.39 0.20
N TYR A 230 10.17 -22.87 -0.60
CA TYR A 230 9.11 -22.08 -1.21
C TYR A 230 7.75 -22.53 -0.69
N PHE A 231 6.87 -21.57 -0.45
CA PHE A 231 5.50 -21.79 0.04
C PHE A 231 4.53 -20.94 -0.79
N HIS A 232 3.50 -21.58 -1.32
CA HIS A 232 2.46 -20.92 -2.12
C HIS A 232 1.10 -21.03 -1.46
#